data_5aa8a5b94f2d4e515b32644d3657d66a
#
_entry.id   5aa8a5b94f2d4e515b32644d3657d66a
#
_cell.length_a   1.000
_cell.length_b   1.000
_cell.length_c   1.000
_cell.angle_alpha   90.00
_cell.angle_beta   90.00
_cell.angle_gamma   90.00
#
_symmetry.space_group_name_H-M   'P 1'
#
loop_
_entity.id
_entity.type
_entity.pdbx_description
1 polymer ?
#
loop_
_entity_poly.entity_id
_entity_poly.type
_entity_poly.pdbx_seq_one_letter_code
_entity_poly.pdbx_strand_id
1 'polypeptide(L)'
;TTTRYVVASDYIKSRTIENLTKVLKKGKFATGEQIKIVTTDGLQGYERVLKKSFGLKTHWNHKSPIIHNVVIASQRGFNHKIERLHNIIRDRTKIMRGFHGSLESAKAIMKGMEIYYNFVRKHQGIDGKLHQRKRYQD
;
A
#
# COMPACT_ATOMS: atom_id res chain seq x y z
N THR A 1 7.01 11.51 -12.10
CA THR A 1 7.73 11.50 -10.81
C THR A 1 7.04 10.53 -9.88
N THR A 2 7.74 9.45 -9.49
CA THR A 2 7.15 8.42 -8.63
C THR A 2 7.25 8.88 -7.18
N THR A 3 6.16 9.28 -6.56
CA THR A 3 6.13 9.50 -5.12
C THR A 3 6.24 8.14 -4.41
N ARG A 4 6.92 8.09 -3.28
CA ARG A 4 7.01 6.90 -2.41
C ARG A 4 6.06 7.01 -1.23
N TYR A 5 4.97 7.73 -1.40
CA TYR A 5 4.02 8.01 -0.33
C TYR A 5 3.22 6.76 0.04
N VAL A 6 3.14 6.46 1.32
CA VAL A 6 2.26 5.42 1.86
C VAL A 6 0.87 6.02 2.03
N VAL A 7 -0.04 5.68 1.13
CA VAL A 7 -1.40 6.24 1.08
C VAL A 7 -2.28 5.65 2.17
N ALA A 8 -2.15 4.36 2.41
CA ALA A 8 -2.92 3.64 3.44
C ALA A 8 -2.10 2.47 3.97
N SER A 9 -2.20 2.25 5.26
CA SER A 9 -1.68 1.08 5.94
C SER A 9 -2.70 0.58 6.97
N ASP A 10 -2.64 -0.70 7.28
CA ASP A 10 -3.40 -1.29 8.39
C ASP A 10 -2.68 -2.52 8.92
N TYR A 11 -2.91 -2.81 10.20
CA TYR A 11 -2.47 -4.05 10.82
C TYR A 11 -3.67 -4.99 10.96
N ILE A 12 -3.57 -6.16 10.35
CA ILE A 12 -4.65 -7.14 10.30
C ILE A 12 -4.17 -8.50 10.79
N LYS A 13 -5.01 -9.22 11.54
CA LYS A 13 -4.68 -10.56 12.05
C LYS A 13 -4.61 -11.62 10.95
N SER A 14 -5.39 -11.45 9.90
CA SER A 14 -5.47 -12.41 8.79
C SER A 14 -5.66 -11.71 7.46
N ARG A 15 -5.06 -12.27 6.39
CA ARG A 15 -5.18 -11.77 5.01
C ARG A 15 -6.46 -12.24 4.34
N THR A 16 -7.61 -11.88 4.91
CA THR A 16 -8.90 -12.16 4.27
C THR A 16 -9.17 -11.16 3.13
N ILE A 17 -9.98 -11.56 2.16
CA ILE A 17 -10.44 -10.70 1.06
C ILE A 17 -11.09 -9.43 1.62
N GLU A 18 -11.85 -9.53 2.70
CA GLU A 18 -12.52 -8.40 3.33
C GLU A 18 -11.55 -7.39 3.93
N ASN A 19 -10.55 -7.87 4.67
CA ASN A 19 -9.53 -7.02 5.26
C ASN A 19 -8.69 -6.31 4.21
N LEU A 20 -8.26 -7.03 3.17
CA LEU A 20 -7.53 -6.43 2.05
C LEU A 20 -8.40 -5.41 1.29
N THR A 21 -9.69 -5.70 1.10
CA THR A 21 -10.63 -4.76 0.48
C THR A 21 -10.77 -3.46 1.27
N LYS A 22 -10.81 -3.54 2.61
CA LYS A 22 -10.85 -2.34 3.47
C LYS A 22 -9.63 -1.45 3.27
N VAL A 23 -8.43 -2.03 3.23
CA VAL A 23 -7.19 -1.27 3.00
C VAL A 23 -7.18 -0.61 1.63
N LEU A 24 -7.57 -1.33 0.57
CA LEU A 24 -7.62 -0.77 -0.78
C LEU A 24 -8.68 0.33 -0.93
N LYS A 25 -9.85 0.16 -0.32
CA LYS A 25 -10.89 1.22 -0.29
C LYS A 25 -10.40 2.47 0.44
N LYS A 26 -9.69 2.30 1.56
CA LYS A 26 -9.06 3.40 2.28
C LYS A 26 -8.04 4.14 1.40
N GLY A 27 -7.21 3.39 0.66
CA GLY A 27 -6.27 3.95 -0.30
C GLY A 27 -6.98 4.68 -1.45
N LYS A 28 -8.04 4.11 -2.00
CA LYS A 28 -8.87 4.71 -3.05
C LYS A 28 -9.45 6.05 -2.57
N PHE A 29 -10.06 6.08 -1.39
CA PHE A 29 -10.62 7.30 -0.81
C PHE A 29 -9.55 8.37 -0.59
N ALA A 30 -8.39 8.00 -0.04
CA ALA A 30 -7.30 8.93 0.24
C ALA A 30 -6.64 9.53 -1.03
N THR A 31 -6.82 8.89 -2.19
CA THR A 31 -6.30 9.37 -3.49
C THR A 31 -7.35 10.08 -4.35
N GLY A 32 -8.55 10.31 -3.84
CA GLY A 32 -9.64 10.90 -4.62
C GLY A 32 -10.02 10.06 -5.85
N GLU A 33 -9.96 8.73 -5.72
CA GLU A 33 -10.29 7.76 -6.79
C GLU A 33 -9.40 7.79 -8.05
N GLN A 34 -8.28 8.50 -8.02
CA GLN A 34 -7.39 8.68 -9.18
C GLN A 34 -6.41 7.51 -9.42
N ILE A 35 -6.60 6.37 -8.78
CA ILE A 35 -5.75 5.20 -8.99
C ILE A 35 -6.02 4.59 -10.36
N LYS A 36 -5.00 4.59 -11.22
CA LYS A 36 -5.07 4.01 -12.57
C LYS A 36 -4.41 2.63 -12.66
N ILE A 37 -3.37 2.41 -11.89
CA ILE A 37 -2.57 1.18 -11.92
C ILE A 37 -2.39 0.68 -10.49
N VAL A 38 -2.67 -0.60 -10.29
CA VAL A 38 -2.36 -1.30 -9.03
C VAL A 38 -1.39 -2.43 -9.34
N THR A 39 -0.25 -2.42 -8.67
CA THR A 39 0.75 -3.50 -8.77
C THR A 39 0.70 -4.35 -7.51
N THR A 40 0.61 -5.66 -7.67
CA THR A 40 0.62 -6.63 -6.56
C THR A 40 1.66 -7.71 -6.80
N ASP A 41 1.97 -8.47 -5.75
CA ASP A 41 2.63 -9.76 -5.88
C ASP A 41 1.66 -10.81 -6.46
N GLY A 42 2.15 -12.00 -6.73
CA GLY A 42 1.34 -13.09 -7.31
C GLY A 42 0.38 -13.78 -6.34
N LEU A 43 0.04 -13.19 -5.20
CA LEU A 43 -0.85 -13.81 -4.22
C LEU A 43 -2.25 -14.00 -4.82
N GLN A 44 -2.75 -15.23 -4.74
CA GLN A 44 -4.10 -15.57 -5.17
C GLN A 44 -5.14 -14.77 -4.36
N GLY A 45 -6.14 -14.27 -5.05
CA GLY A 45 -7.24 -13.51 -4.41
C GLY A 45 -7.17 -12.00 -4.62
N TYR A 46 -6.03 -11.42 -4.99
CA TYR A 46 -5.97 -9.97 -5.26
C TYR A 46 -6.93 -9.52 -6.37
N GLU A 47 -7.16 -10.35 -7.37
CA GLU A 47 -8.14 -10.03 -8.41
C GLU A 47 -9.55 -9.81 -7.84
N ARG A 48 -9.98 -10.70 -6.91
CA ARG A 48 -11.27 -10.54 -6.21
C ARG A 48 -11.31 -9.30 -5.32
N VAL A 49 -10.19 -9.01 -4.65
CA VAL A 49 -10.05 -7.81 -3.81
C VAL A 49 -10.16 -6.55 -4.65
N LEU A 50 -9.50 -6.51 -5.80
CA LEU A 50 -9.56 -5.38 -6.73
C LEU A 50 -10.97 -5.20 -7.31
N LYS A 51 -11.63 -6.29 -7.72
CA LYS A 51 -13.03 -6.26 -8.16
C LYS A 51 -13.96 -5.64 -7.10
N LYS A 52 -13.81 -6.05 -5.84
CA LYS A 52 -14.61 -5.51 -4.72
C LYS A 52 -14.27 -4.06 -4.37
N SER A 53 -13.01 -3.67 -4.52
CA SER A 53 -12.55 -2.32 -4.11
C SER A 53 -12.81 -1.27 -5.17
N PHE A 54 -12.67 -1.62 -6.44
CA PHE A 54 -12.67 -0.69 -7.57
C PHE A 54 -13.77 -0.96 -8.59
N GLY A 55 -14.55 -2.03 -8.42
CA GLY A 55 -15.64 -2.33 -9.33
C GLY A 55 -15.16 -2.74 -10.71
N LEU A 56 -14.19 -3.66 -10.80
CA LEU A 56 -13.81 -4.24 -12.09
C LEU A 56 -15.05 -4.77 -12.79
N LYS A 57 -15.45 -4.11 -13.87
CA LYS A 57 -16.60 -4.51 -14.66
C LYS A 57 -16.31 -5.83 -15.36
N THR A 58 -17.25 -6.74 -15.28
CA THR A 58 -17.25 -8.04 -15.92
C THR A 58 -17.16 -7.93 -17.46
N HIS A 59 -16.84 -9.04 -18.08
CA HIS A 59 -16.59 -9.41 -19.47
C HIS A 59 -17.26 -8.61 -20.61
N TRP A 60 -18.34 -7.90 -20.38
CA TRP A 60 -19.11 -7.16 -21.40
C TRP A 60 -18.74 -5.67 -21.52
N ASN A 61 -17.89 -5.16 -20.65
CA ASN A 61 -17.48 -3.76 -20.69
C ASN A 61 -15.95 -3.68 -20.63
N HIS A 62 -15.33 -3.60 -21.76
CA HIS A 62 -13.87 -3.70 -22.00
C HIS A 62 -12.99 -2.63 -21.33
N LYS A 63 -13.54 -1.75 -20.52
CA LYS A 63 -12.75 -0.74 -19.79
C LYS A 63 -12.78 -1.04 -18.29
N SER A 64 -11.81 -1.82 -17.84
CA SER A 64 -11.48 -1.83 -16.41
C SER A 64 -11.01 -0.41 -16.03
N PRO A 65 -11.56 0.17 -14.95
CA PRO A 65 -11.09 1.48 -14.48
C PRO A 65 -9.65 1.44 -13.98
N ILE A 66 -9.09 0.25 -13.79
CA ILE A 66 -7.74 0.05 -13.24
C ILE A 66 -7.00 -1.03 -14.02
N ILE A 67 -5.73 -0.77 -14.27
CA ILE A 67 -4.79 -1.77 -14.78
C ILE A 67 -4.20 -2.53 -13.58
N HIS A 68 -4.43 -3.83 -13.53
CA HIS A 68 -3.79 -4.70 -12.55
C HIS A 68 -2.48 -5.25 -13.13
N ASN A 69 -1.37 -4.86 -12.53
CA ASN A 69 -0.04 -5.35 -12.86
C ASN A 69 0.44 -6.33 -11.79
N VAL A 70 0.71 -7.56 -12.20
CA VAL A 70 1.22 -8.61 -11.29
C VAL A 70 2.72 -8.75 -11.49
N VAL A 71 3.50 -8.55 -10.42
CA VAL A 71 4.94 -8.70 -10.42
C VAL A 71 5.31 -9.86 -9.50
N ILE A 72 5.68 -10.98 -10.11
CA ILE A 72 6.14 -12.17 -9.40
C ILE A 72 7.67 -12.11 -9.34
N ALA A 73 8.23 -12.17 -8.14
CA ALA A 73 9.68 -12.01 -7.90
C ALA A 73 10.54 -12.98 -8.71
N SER A 74 10.07 -14.21 -8.89
CA SER A 74 10.79 -15.25 -9.66
C SER A 74 10.78 -15.03 -11.17
N GLN A 75 9.88 -14.23 -11.71
CA GLN A 75 9.67 -14.09 -13.14
C GLN A 75 10.06 -12.70 -13.71
N ARG A 76 9.86 -11.62 -12.96
CA ARG A 76 10.01 -10.25 -13.44
C ARG A 76 10.78 -9.32 -12.52
N GLY A 77 11.50 -9.87 -11.55
CA GLY A 77 12.23 -9.08 -10.57
C GLY A 77 11.38 -8.65 -9.38
N PHE A 78 12.00 -7.93 -8.48
CA PHE A 78 11.42 -7.58 -7.18
C PHE A 78 10.63 -6.28 -7.23
N ASN A 79 9.56 -6.20 -6.46
CA ASN A 79 8.88 -4.94 -6.20
C ASN A 79 9.66 -4.13 -5.14
N HIS A 80 10.85 -3.69 -5.51
CA HIS A 80 11.82 -3.08 -4.60
C HIS A 80 11.29 -1.92 -3.74
N LYS A 81 10.27 -1.21 -4.22
CA LYS A 81 9.73 -0.07 -3.48
C LYS A 81 8.98 -0.49 -2.24
N ILE A 82 8.09 -1.47 -2.38
CA ILE A 82 7.29 -1.99 -1.27
C ILE A 82 8.13 -2.88 -0.35
N GLU A 83 9.09 -3.61 -0.91
CA GLU A 83 10.03 -4.43 -0.12
C GLU A 83 10.92 -3.58 0.78
N ARG A 84 11.43 -2.45 0.27
CA ARG A 84 12.17 -1.50 1.11
C ARG A 84 11.34 -0.93 2.24
N LEU A 85 10.06 -0.63 1.98
CA LEU A 85 9.15 -0.20 3.04
C LEU A 85 8.96 -1.31 4.08
N HIS A 86 8.72 -2.54 3.65
CA HIS A 86 8.58 -3.68 4.56
C HIS A 86 9.84 -3.92 5.38
N ASN A 87 11.02 -3.79 4.79
CA ASN A 87 12.28 -3.94 5.52
C ASN A 87 12.44 -2.86 6.59
N ILE A 88 12.10 -1.61 6.30
CA ILE A 88 12.13 -0.54 7.29
C ILE A 88 11.19 -0.83 8.47
N ILE A 89 10.00 -1.35 8.18
CA ILE A 89 9.06 -1.74 9.22
C ILE A 89 9.62 -2.90 10.04
N ARG A 90 10.16 -3.93 9.38
CA ARG A 90 10.77 -5.09 10.04
C ARG A 90 11.93 -4.71 10.93
N ASP A 91 12.84 -3.87 10.47
CA ASP A 91 14.00 -3.44 11.26
C ASP A 91 13.56 -2.76 12.56
N ARG A 92 12.55 -1.92 12.50
CA ARG A 92 12.01 -1.25 13.68
C ARG A 92 11.24 -2.19 14.61
N THR A 93 10.41 -3.07 14.05
CA THR A 93 9.64 -4.03 14.86
C THR A 93 10.51 -5.13 15.42
N LYS A 94 11.64 -5.46 14.78
CA LYS A 94 12.63 -6.41 15.30
C LYS A 94 13.25 -5.92 16.61
N ILE A 95 13.62 -4.63 16.67
CA ILE A 95 14.15 -4.01 17.91
C ILE A 95 13.08 -4.07 19.03
N MET A 96 11.82 -3.88 18.67
CA MET A 96 10.69 -3.95 19.60
C MET A 96 10.25 -5.39 19.90
N ARG A 97 10.94 -6.40 19.38
CA ARG A 97 10.55 -7.84 19.45
C ARG A 97 9.14 -8.13 18.91
N GLY A 98 8.72 -7.38 17.89
CA GLY A 98 7.42 -7.48 17.24
C GLY A 98 6.40 -6.45 17.72
N PHE A 99 5.15 -6.69 17.39
CA PHE A 99 4.03 -5.87 17.86
C PHE A 99 3.48 -6.50 19.16
N HIS A 100 3.86 -5.93 20.30
CA HIS A 100 3.38 -6.37 21.59
C HIS A 100 2.11 -5.60 21.99
N GLY A 101 1.24 -6.26 22.75
CA GLY A 101 0.02 -5.67 23.28
C GLY A 101 -1.22 -5.93 22.43
N SER A 102 -2.14 -4.97 22.44
CA SER A 102 -3.42 -5.10 21.76
C SER A 102 -3.32 -4.84 20.24
N LEU A 103 -4.36 -5.23 19.51
CA LEU A 103 -4.51 -4.91 18.09
C LEU A 103 -4.48 -3.39 17.85
N GLU A 104 -5.02 -2.62 18.79
CA GLU A 104 -5.03 -1.16 18.74
C GLU A 104 -3.64 -0.58 18.86
N SER A 105 -2.83 -1.10 19.78
CA SER A 105 -1.42 -0.72 19.92
C SER A 105 -0.64 -0.97 18.63
N ALA A 106 -0.83 -2.13 18.00
CA ALA A 106 -0.19 -2.45 16.72
C ALA A 106 -0.63 -1.49 15.61
N LYS A 107 -1.91 -1.14 15.54
CA LYS A 107 -2.44 -0.15 14.58
C LYS A 107 -1.87 1.24 14.82
N ALA A 108 -1.76 1.67 16.08
CA ALA A 108 -1.17 2.96 16.44
C ALA A 108 0.31 3.04 16.01
N ILE A 109 1.09 1.98 16.25
CA ILE A 109 2.49 1.88 15.80
C ILE A 109 2.57 1.96 14.27
N MET A 110 1.73 1.23 13.54
CA MET A 110 1.70 1.28 12.08
C MET A 110 1.34 2.68 11.56
N LYS A 111 0.41 3.36 12.22
CA LYS A 111 0.06 4.74 11.87
C LYS A 111 1.21 5.72 12.14
N GLY A 112 1.91 5.57 13.24
CA GLY A 112 3.13 6.33 13.54
C GLY A 112 4.23 6.09 12.48
N MET A 113 4.41 4.85 12.04
CA MET A 113 5.36 4.51 10.98
C MET A 113 4.97 5.12 9.62
N GLU A 114 3.69 5.15 9.29
CA GLU A 114 3.17 5.83 8.08
C GLU A 114 3.50 7.32 8.10
N ILE A 115 3.25 7.98 9.24
CA ILE A 115 3.57 9.41 9.42
C ILE A 115 5.07 9.64 9.32
N TYR A 116 5.87 8.86 10.04
CA TYR A 116 7.32 8.95 9.97
C TYR A 116 7.85 8.78 8.55
N TYR A 117 7.39 7.73 7.84
CA TYR A 117 7.82 7.44 6.49
C TYR A 117 7.45 8.56 5.52
N ASN A 118 6.26 9.09 5.64
CA ASN A 118 5.74 10.10 4.71
C ASN A 118 6.27 11.51 4.97
N PHE A 119 6.50 11.89 6.23
CA PHE A 119 6.72 13.28 6.58
C PHE A 119 8.05 13.58 7.27
N VAL A 120 8.70 12.58 7.85
CA VAL A 120 9.94 12.76 8.62
C VAL A 120 11.14 12.19 7.88
N ARG A 121 10.97 11.04 7.23
CA ARG A 121 12.07 10.37 6.57
C ARG A 121 12.45 11.04 5.26
N LYS A 122 13.74 11.34 5.10
CA LYS A 122 14.33 11.73 3.81
C LYS A 122 14.49 10.51 2.90
N HIS A 123 14.04 10.62 1.66
CA HIS A 123 14.09 9.54 0.68
C HIS A 123 15.15 9.77 -0.39
N GLN A 124 16.20 8.97 -0.40
CA GLN A 124 17.28 9.07 -1.40
C GLN A 124 16.78 9.07 -2.86
N GLY A 125 15.75 8.29 -3.15
CA GLY A 125 15.22 8.21 -4.51
C GLY A 125 14.31 9.37 -4.94
N ILE A 126 14.22 10.42 -4.14
CA ILE A 126 13.61 11.72 -4.45
C ILE A 126 14.53 12.85 -3.98
N ASP A 127 15.84 12.70 -4.22
CA ASP A 127 16.89 13.67 -3.92
C ASP A 127 16.95 14.10 -2.44
N GLY A 128 16.66 13.16 -1.53
CA GLY A 128 16.67 13.43 -0.09
C GLY A 128 15.55 14.34 0.40
N LYS A 129 14.57 14.65 -0.45
CA LYS A 129 13.42 15.48 -0.08
C LYS A 129 12.40 14.68 0.74
N LEU A 130 11.65 15.39 1.56
CA LEU A 130 10.47 14.87 2.21
C LEU A 130 9.35 14.67 1.18
N HIS A 131 8.42 13.75 1.45
CA HIS A 131 7.23 13.69 0.65
C HIS A 131 6.43 14.97 0.78
N GLN A 132 6.42 15.76 -0.28
CA GLN A 132 5.46 16.85 -0.39
C GLN A 132 4.15 16.27 -0.91
N ARG A 133 3.11 16.35 -0.11
CA ARG A 133 1.74 16.13 -0.57
C ARG A 133 1.48 17.20 -1.63
N LYS A 134 1.37 16.83 -2.91
CA LYS A 134 0.75 17.72 -3.88
C LYS A 134 -0.65 17.99 -3.33
N ARG A 135 -0.90 19.20 -2.85
CA ARG A 135 -2.27 19.66 -2.66
C ARG A 135 -2.88 19.65 -4.06
N TYR A 136 -3.82 18.78 -4.26
CA TYR A 136 -4.72 18.92 -5.39
C TYR A 136 -5.48 20.21 -5.09
N GLN A 137 -5.13 21.27 -5.78
CA GLN A 137 -5.95 22.47 -5.82
C GLN A 137 -7.24 22.06 -6.50
N ASP A 138 -8.34 22.37 -5.83
CA ASP A 138 -9.72 22.18 -6.27
C ASP A 138 -9.98 22.91 -7.60
#